data_36a64c752e6370ab41394edffc5f422b
#
_entry.id   36a64c752e6370ab41394edffc5f422b
#
_cell.length_a   1.000
_cell.length_b   1.000
_cell.length_c   1.000
_cell.angle_alpha   90.00
_cell.angle_beta   90.00
_cell.angle_gamma   90.00
#
_symmetry.space_group_name_H-M   'P 1'
#
loop_
_entity.id
_entity.type
_entity.pdbx_description
1 polymer ?
#
loop_
_entity_poly.entity_id
_entity_poly.type
_entity_poly.pdbx_seq_one_letter_code
_entity_poly.pdbx_strand_id
1 'polypeptide(L)'
;MDKLKLSLQGYNYGNGYITWALRNYGGYSAENALQFSNDQAASHGWSAYGDPEYVPHVLRYYSSGGLFAGLFGGNGQIALTQLGNEGGQKFWSWYGFDSHVAWCACFASWCGDQAGLIESGKMPKFSLCDDGIAWFQSKEKWKSRGYSPAPGTLIFFDWNGDGTSDHVGIVEK
;
A
#
# COMPACT_ATOMS: atom_id res chain seq x y z
N MET A 1 -8.16 15.77 -8.20
CA MET A 1 -7.85 15.44 -6.78
C MET A 1 -9.10 15.55 -5.89
N ASP A 2 -9.97 16.48 -6.13
CA ASP A 2 -11.16 16.72 -5.27
C ASP A 2 -12.22 15.61 -5.35
N LYS A 3 -12.40 14.99 -6.53
CA LYS A 3 -13.34 13.86 -6.67
C LYS A 3 -12.92 12.63 -5.87
N LEU A 4 -11.62 12.34 -5.78
CA LEU A 4 -11.10 11.23 -4.97
C LEU A 4 -11.37 11.47 -3.49
N LYS A 5 -11.06 12.67 -2.98
CA LYS A 5 -11.29 13.01 -1.58
C LYS A 5 -12.78 12.95 -1.21
N LEU A 6 -13.64 13.44 -2.10
CA LEU A 6 -15.09 13.36 -1.93
C LEU A 6 -15.58 11.91 -1.88
N SER A 7 -15.07 11.05 -2.76
CA SER A 7 -15.42 9.61 -2.78
C SER A 7 -14.93 8.89 -1.53
N LEU A 8 -13.72 9.19 -1.06
CA LEU A 8 -13.16 8.63 0.18
C LEU A 8 -14.02 9.01 1.39
N GLN A 9 -14.35 10.30 1.54
CA GLN A 9 -15.19 10.72 2.66
C GLN A 9 -16.62 10.19 2.53
N GLY A 10 -17.12 10.05 1.31
CA GLY A 10 -18.40 9.39 1.04
C GLY A 10 -18.41 7.91 1.39
N TYR A 11 -17.30 7.20 1.26
CA TYR A 11 -17.16 5.83 1.76
C TYR A 11 -17.31 5.75 3.28
N ASN A 12 -16.73 6.72 3.99
CA ASN A 12 -16.81 6.81 5.46
C ASN A 12 -18.22 7.20 5.97
N TYR A 13 -18.87 8.17 5.31
CA TYR A 13 -20.14 8.75 5.77
C TYR A 13 -21.38 8.29 4.99
N GLY A 14 -21.18 7.60 3.88
CA GLY A 14 -22.25 7.22 2.95
C GLY A 14 -22.58 8.30 1.91
N ASN A 15 -23.44 7.95 0.97
CA ASN A 15 -23.83 8.80 -0.16
C ASN A 15 -24.52 10.11 0.26
N GLY A 16 -25.09 10.17 1.45
CA GLY A 16 -25.68 11.40 2.01
C GLY A 16 -24.70 12.54 2.10
N TYR A 17 -23.48 12.23 2.55
CA TYR A 17 -22.39 13.21 2.59
C TYR A 17 -22.01 13.74 1.21
N ILE A 18 -21.86 12.85 0.21
CA ILE A 18 -21.48 13.24 -1.16
C ILE A 18 -22.49 14.25 -1.71
N THR A 19 -23.78 13.94 -1.61
CA THR A 19 -24.83 14.82 -2.10
C THR A 19 -24.86 16.15 -1.36
N TRP A 20 -24.73 16.12 -0.04
CA TRP A 20 -24.73 17.31 0.80
C TRP A 20 -23.52 18.21 0.54
N ALA A 21 -22.31 17.61 0.46
CA ALA A 21 -21.08 18.34 0.20
C ALA A 21 -21.04 18.97 -1.19
N LEU A 22 -21.49 18.27 -2.21
CA LEU A 22 -21.59 18.82 -3.57
C LEU A 22 -22.58 19.99 -3.63
N ARG A 23 -23.76 19.84 -3.01
CA ARG A 23 -24.81 20.84 -3.05
C ARG A 23 -24.45 22.14 -2.32
N ASN A 24 -23.80 22.02 -1.16
CA ASN A 24 -23.57 23.17 -0.28
C ASN A 24 -22.18 23.79 -0.43
N TYR A 25 -21.18 23.00 -0.88
CA TYR A 25 -19.77 23.41 -0.90
C TYR A 25 -19.06 23.11 -2.22
N GLY A 26 -19.72 22.47 -3.18
CA GLY A 26 -19.11 22.08 -4.46
C GLY A 26 -18.14 20.90 -4.37
N GLY A 27 -17.95 20.29 -3.19
CA GLY A 27 -17.06 19.14 -2.99
C GLY A 27 -16.59 18.97 -1.56
N TYR A 28 -15.52 18.19 -1.40
CA TYR A 28 -14.90 17.89 -0.11
C TYR A 28 -14.02 19.03 0.41
N SER A 29 -14.14 19.31 1.71
CA SER A 29 -13.11 19.99 2.51
C SER A 29 -13.03 19.34 3.90
N ALA A 30 -11.92 19.54 4.63
CA ALA A 30 -11.79 19.02 5.99
C ALA A 30 -12.83 19.65 6.94
N GLU A 31 -13.11 20.93 6.74
CA GLU A 31 -14.09 21.69 7.51
C GLU A 31 -15.51 21.12 7.32
N ASN A 32 -15.91 20.87 6.06
CA ASN A 32 -17.25 20.33 5.82
C ASN A 32 -17.39 18.86 6.23
N ALA A 33 -16.31 18.06 6.18
CA ALA A 33 -16.31 16.73 6.74
C ALA A 33 -16.53 16.74 8.26
N LEU A 34 -15.83 17.61 8.98
CA LEU A 34 -16.02 17.81 10.42
C LEU A 34 -17.43 18.32 10.75
N GLN A 35 -17.93 19.30 10.00
CA GLN A 35 -19.28 19.81 10.19
C GLN A 35 -20.34 18.71 10.03
N PHE A 36 -20.27 17.95 8.93
CA PHE A 36 -21.19 16.85 8.69
C PHE A 36 -21.15 15.78 9.81
N SER A 37 -19.97 15.44 10.30
CA SER A 37 -19.80 14.54 11.44
C SER A 37 -20.52 15.05 12.68
N ASN A 38 -20.31 16.30 13.04
CA ASN A 38 -20.91 16.92 14.20
C ASN A 38 -22.45 17.01 14.08
N ASP A 39 -22.95 17.41 12.91
CA ASP A 39 -24.41 17.53 12.65
C ASP A 39 -25.11 16.16 12.73
N GLN A 40 -24.48 15.11 12.17
CA GLN A 40 -25.02 13.76 12.25
C GLN A 40 -24.94 13.20 13.67
N ALA A 41 -23.83 13.38 14.37
CA ALA A 41 -23.69 12.96 15.78
C ALA A 41 -24.79 13.62 16.64
N ALA A 42 -24.97 14.93 16.50
CA ALA A 42 -25.99 15.68 17.24
C ALA A 42 -27.41 15.18 16.94
N SER A 43 -27.72 14.95 15.64
CA SER A 43 -29.06 14.49 15.23
C SER A 43 -29.42 13.11 15.76
N HIS A 44 -28.42 12.26 15.99
CA HIS A 44 -28.60 10.88 16.50
C HIS A 44 -28.36 10.77 18.01
N GLY A 45 -27.92 11.84 18.68
CA GLY A 45 -27.53 11.82 20.09
C GLY A 45 -26.27 10.97 20.35
N TRP A 46 -25.38 10.88 19.37
CA TRP A 46 -24.12 10.14 19.44
C TRP A 46 -22.96 11.07 19.83
N SER A 47 -21.92 10.48 20.40
CA SER A 47 -20.69 11.22 20.75
C SER A 47 -19.81 11.54 19.54
N ALA A 48 -19.92 10.77 18.44
CA ALA A 48 -19.20 10.94 17.20
C ALA A 48 -19.95 10.26 16.06
N TYR A 49 -19.70 10.68 14.80
CA TYR A 49 -20.22 10.08 13.60
C TYR A 49 -19.10 9.90 12.58
N GLY A 50 -18.69 8.65 12.34
CA GLY A 50 -17.60 8.30 11.44
C GLY A 50 -16.26 8.97 11.81
N ASP A 51 -15.37 9.10 10.84
CA ASP A 51 -14.05 9.74 10.99
C ASP A 51 -13.98 11.02 10.13
N PRO A 52 -13.98 12.22 10.73
CA PRO A 52 -13.85 13.47 9.98
C PRO A 52 -12.47 13.63 9.33
N GLU A 53 -11.45 12.93 9.83
CA GLU A 53 -10.10 12.90 9.28
C GLU A 53 -9.83 11.68 8.37
N TYR A 54 -10.88 10.96 7.96
CA TYR A 54 -10.74 9.77 7.12
C TYR A 54 -9.92 10.01 5.85
N VAL A 55 -10.16 11.13 5.17
CA VAL A 55 -9.40 11.48 3.95
C VAL A 55 -7.91 11.70 4.25
N PRO A 56 -7.49 12.53 5.21
CA PRO A 56 -6.08 12.60 5.61
C PRO A 56 -5.52 11.26 6.08
N HIS A 57 -6.29 10.49 6.85
CA HIS A 57 -5.87 9.15 7.32
C HIS A 57 -5.62 8.18 6.17
N VAL A 58 -6.47 8.18 5.14
CA VAL A 58 -6.26 7.36 3.94
C VAL A 58 -5.16 7.96 3.06
N LEU A 59 -5.21 9.28 2.79
CA LEU A 59 -4.27 9.92 1.88
C LEU A 59 -2.84 9.98 2.42
N ARG A 60 -2.62 9.87 3.73
CA ARG A 60 -1.24 9.72 4.25
C ARG A 60 -0.54 8.47 3.69
N TYR A 61 -1.30 7.45 3.28
CA TYR A 61 -0.79 6.28 2.60
C TYR A 61 -0.68 6.48 1.07
N TYR A 62 -1.38 7.49 0.52
CA TYR A 62 -1.35 7.86 -0.90
C TYR A 62 -0.48 9.08 -1.21
N SER A 63 -0.27 9.97 -0.24
CA SER A 63 0.45 11.24 -0.46
C SER A 63 1.97 11.12 -0.53
N SER A 64 2.50 9.92 -0.51
CA SER A 64 3.90 9.68 -0.86
C SER A 64 4.17 9.78 -2.37
N GLY A 65 3.19 10.17 -3.19
CA GLY A 65 3.30 10.41 -4.63
C GLY A 65 4.06 11.70 -5.03
N GLY A 66 4.83 12.31 -4.14
CA GLY A 66 5.85 13.29 -4.49
C GLY A 66 7.12 12.61 -5.02
N LEU A 67 7.99 13.37 -5.66
CA LEU A 67 9.25 12.97 -6.32
C LEU A 67 10.15 12.00 -5.51
N PHE A 68 9.86 11.79 -4.21
CA PHE A 68 10.54 10.88 -3.29
C PHE A 68 9.82 9.53 -3.06
N ALA A 69 8.53 9.40 -3.36
CA ALA A 69 7.79 8.14 -3.21
C ALA A 69 8.22 7.08 -4.24
N GLY A 70 8.73 7.49 -5.37
CA GLY A 70 9.32 6.62 -6.38
C GLY A 70 10.65 5.99 -5.98
N LEU A 71 11.23 6.37 -4.82
CA LEU A 71 12.54 5.85 -4.39
C LEU A 71 12.43 4.77 -3.30
N PHE A 72 11.43 4.81 -2.38
CA PHE A 72 11.40 3.90 -1.24
C PHE A 72 10.01 3.45 -0.77
N GLY A 73 8.90 3.99 -1.30
CA GLY A 73 7.55 3.70 -0.78
C GLY A 73 6.55 3.09 -1.76
N GLY A 74 6.85 3.10 -3.05
CA GLY A 74 5.89 2.73 -4.10
C GLY A 74 5.38 1.29 -4.00
N ASN A 75 6.26 0.32 -3.79
CA ASN A 75 5.88 -1.09 -3.67
C ASN A 75 5.11 -1.38 -2.38
N GLY A 76 5.39 -0.71 -1.26
CA GLY A 76 4.63 -0.85 -0.02
C GLY A 76 3.18 -0.40 -0.19
N GLN A 77 2.95 0.74 -0.83
CA GLN A 77 1.61 1.23 -1.14
C GLN A 77 0.86 0.30 -2.10
N ILE A 78 1.54 -0.21 -3.12
CA ILE A 78 0.98 -1.20 -4.05
C ILE A 78 0.61 -2.49 -3.29
N ALA A 79 1.45 -2.96 -2.37
CA ALA A 79 1.20 -4.14 -1.56
C ALA A 79 -0.09 -4.00 -0.71
N LEU A 80 -0.32 -2.83 -0.10
CA LEU A 80 -1.51 -2.56 0.69
C LEU A 80 -2.81 -2.64 -0.14
N THR A 81 -2.77 -2.33 -1.43
CA THR A 81 -3.94 -2.49 -2.31
C THR A 81 -4.35 -3.95 -2.52
N GLN A 82 -3.51 -4.90 -2.11
CA GLN A 82 -3.73 -6.33 -2.29
C GLN A 82 -4.16 -7.04 -1.01
N LEU A 83 -4.47 -6.31 0.05
CA LEU A 83 -5.01 -6.88 1.28
C LEU A 83 -6.28 -7.69 0.98
N GLY A 84 -6.36 -8.89 1.57
CA GLY A 84 -7.46 -9.84 1.33
C GLY A 84 -7.29 -10.72 0.08
N ASN A 85 -6.19 -10.61 -0.68
CA ASN A 85 -5.90 -11.56 -1.74
C ASN A 85 -5.52 -12.91 -1.15
N GLU A 86 -6.20 -13.97 -1.60
CA GLU A 86 -5.95 -15.35 -1.19
C GLU A 86 -5.41 -16.19 -2.36
N GLY A 87 -4.52 -17.14 -2.06
CA GLY A 87 -3.97 -18.10 -3.02
C GLY A 87 -2.95 -17.55 -4.02
N GLY A 88 -2.80 -16.22 -4.11
CA GLY A 88 -1.74 -15.58 -4.88
C GLY A 88 -1.77 -15.78 -6.39
N GLN A 89 -2.88 -16.29 -6.98
CA GLN A 89 -2.98 -16.60 -8.42
C GLN A 89 -2.61 -15.40 -9.30
N LYS A 90 -3.06 -14.21 -8.94
CA LYS A 90 -2.75 -12.97 -9.63
C LYS A 90 -1.23 -12.76 -9.80
N PHE A 91 -0.43 -13.13 -8.82
CA PHE A 91 1.01 -12.85 -8.77
C PHE A 91 1.84 -13.93 -9.45
N TRP A 92 1.57 -15.20 -9.15
CA TRP A 92 2.33 -16.28 -9.76
C TRP A 92 1.97 -16.45 -11.25
N SER A 93 0.71 -16.23 -11.67
CA SER A 93 0.34 -16.24 -13.09
C SER A 93 0.91 -15.03 -13.87
N TRP A 94 0.94 -13.83 -13.25
CA TRP A 94 1.63 -12.66 -13.84
C TRP A 94 3.13 -12.92 -14.05
N TYR A 95 3.75 -13.66 -13.13
CA TYR A 95 5.16 -14.01 -13.26
C TYR A 95 5.41 -14.94 -14.45
N GLY A 96 4.46 -15.82 -14.76
CA GLY A 96 4.51 -16.78 -15.86
C GLY A 96 4.36 -18.25 -15.44
N PHE A 97 3.88 -18.52 -14.21
CA PHE A 97 3.58 -19.88 -13.78
C PHE A 97 2.15 -20.27 -14.14
N ASP A 98 1.96 -21.53 -14.59
CA ASP A 98 0.66 -22.09 -14.99
C ASP A 98 -0.09 -22.77 -13.84
N SER A 99 0.57 -22.97 -12.70
CA SER A 99 0.02 -23.61 -11.52
C SER A 99 0.49 -22.93 -10.24
N HIS A 100 -0.17 -23.24 -9.12
CA HIS A 100 0.17 -22.70 -7.81
C HIS A 100 1.62 -23.02 -7.42
N VAL A 101 2.35 -21.98 -7.02
CA VAL A 101 3.71 -22.02 -6.46
C VAL A 101 3.79 -21.17 -5.20
N ALA A 102 4.89 -21.27 -4.46
CA ALA A 102 5.22 -20.29 -3.43
C ALA A 102 5.33 -18.90 -4.09
N TRP A 103 4.45 -17.98 -3.73
CA TRP A 103 4.24 -16.74 -4.48
C TRP A 103 4.72 -15.46 -3.79
N CYS A 104 5.38 -15.55 -2.63
CA CYS A 104 5.87 -14.37 -1.90
C CYS A 104 6.84 -13.51 -2.75
N ALA A 105 7.78 -14.15 -3.44
CA ALA A 105 8.71 -13.48 -4.34
C ALA A 105 8.03 -12.96 -5.62
N CYS A 106 7.05 -13.69 -6.15
CA CYS A 106 6.22 -13.23 -7.26
C CYS A 106 5.40 -11.99 -6.88
N PHE A 107 4.84 -11.96 -5.66
CA PHE A 107 4.13 -10.81 -5.12
C PHE A 107 5.03 -9.60 -4.96
N ALA A 108 6.20 -9.76 -4.33
CA ALA A 108 7.17 -8.69 -4.19
C ALA A 108 7.60 -8.13 -5.55
N SER A 109 7.87 -9.01 -6.52
CA SER A 109 8.19 -8.62 -7.90
C SER A 109 7.05 -7.88 -8.59
N TRP A 110 5.81 -8.35 -8.42
CA TRP A 110 4.64 -7.69 -8.98
C TRP A 110 4.47 -6.27 -8.39
N CYS A 111 4.62 -6.11 -7.08
CA CYS A 111 4.59 -4.80 -6.45
C CYS A 111 5.68 -3.87 -6.99
N GLY A 112 6.90 -4.38 -7.16
CA GLY A 112 8.02 -3.64 -7.73
C GLY A 112 7.80 -3.25 -9.19
N ASP A 113 7.16 -4.10 -9.98
CA ASP A 113 6.78 -3.83 -11.38
C ASP A 113 5.75 -2.69 -11.44
N GLN A 114 4.66 -2.82 -10.69
CA GLN A 114 3.61 -1.79 -10.62
C GLN A 114 4.13 -0.44 -10.11
N ALA A 115 5.18 -0.45 -9.30
CA ALA A 115 5.87 0.76 -8.83
C ALA A 115 6.95 1.29 -9.79
N GLY A 116 7.16 0.66 -10.97
CA GLY A 116 8.18 1.03 -11.94
C GLY A 116 9.62 0.75 -11.48
N LEU A 117 9.81 -0.04 -10.42
CA LEU A 117 11.13 -0.32 -9.86
C LEU A 117 11.92 -1.33 -10.69
N ILE A 118 11.24 -2.25 -11.36
CA ILE A 118 11.87 -3.22 -12.26
C ILE A 118 12.34 -2.52 -13.54
N GLU A 119 11.46 -1.75 -14.19
CA GLU A 119 11.78 -1.00 -15.40
C GLU A 119 12.94 -0.02 -15.18
N SER A 120 12.95 0.65 -14.01
CA SER A 120 14.04 1.59 -13.66
C SER A 120 15.34 0.91 -13.18
N GLY A 121 15.41 -0.42 -13.18
CA GLY A 121 16.59 -1.18 -12.72
C GLY A 121 16.90 -1.04 -11.23
N LYS A 122 15.92 -0.63 -10.42
CA LYS A 122 16.08 -0.48 -8.97
C LYS A 122 15.79 -1.77 -8.21
N MET A 123 15.06 -2.70 -8.81
CA MET A 123 14.65 -3.99 -8.27
C MET A 123 14.67 -5.04 -9.38
N PRO A 124 15.03 -6.32 -9.10
CA PRO A 124 14.92 -7.39 -10.07
C PRO A 124 13.48 -7.92 -10.14
N LYS A 125 13.14 -8.60 -11.26
CA LYS A 125 12.01 -9.52 -11.30
C LYS A 125 12.53 -10.89 -10.83
N PHE A 126 12.00 -11.43 -9.74
CA PHE A 126 12.44 -12.70 -9.15
C PHE A 126 11.26 -13.51 -8.62
N SER A 127 11.37 -14.82 -8.64
CA SER A 127 10.39 -15.78 -8.10
C SER A 127 10.97 -16.66 -6.99
N LEU A 128 12.30 -16.66 -6.82
CA LEU A 128 13.01 -17.29 -5.71
C LEU A 128 13.61 -16.20 -4.83
N CYS A 129 13.46 -16.36 -3.51
CA CYS A 129 13.97 -15.35 -2.56
C CYS A 129 15.48 -15.19 -2.67
N ASP A 130 16.23 -16.29 -2.83
CA ASP A 130 17.68 -16.24 -2.93
C ASP A 130 18.18 -15.53 -4.19
N ASP A 131 17.45 -15.61 -5.32
CA ASP A 131 17.77 -14.82 -6.52
C ASP A 131 17.64 -13.33 -6.25
N GLY A 132 16.60 -12.94 -5.52
CA GLY A 132 16.41 -11.56 -5.06
C GLY A 132 17.57 -11.10 -4.18
N ILE A 133 17.95 -11.89 -3.18
CA ILE A 133 19.08 -11.62 -2.27
C ILE A 133 20.37 -11.44 -3.08
N ALA A 134 20.70 -12.40 -3.94
CA ALA A 134 21.92 -12.35 -4.76
C ALA A 134 21.98 -11.08 -5.62
N TRP A 135 20.85 -10.69 -6.20
CA TRP A 135 20.79 -9.45 -6.98
C TRP A 135 21.05 -8.20 -6.12
N PHE A 136 20.39 -8.08 -4.95
CA PHE A 136 20.60 -6.93 -4.06
C PHE A 136 22.02 -6.88 -3.52
N GLN A 137 22.65 -8.02 -3.24
CA GLN A 137 24.05 -8.12 -2.88
C GLN A 137 24.95 -7.64 -4.02
N SER A 138 24.72 -8.08 -5.25
CA SER A 138 25.49 -7.68 -6.44
C SER A 138 25.41 -6.18 -6.75
N LYS A 139 24.39 -5.50 -6.23
CA LYS A 139 24.16 -4.05 -6.39
C LYS A 139 24.53 -3.24 -5.14
N GLU A 140 25.19 -3.87 -4.15
CA GLU A 140 25.56 -3.24 -2.87
C GLU A 140 24.36 -2.64 -2.09
N LYS A 141 23.17 -3.15 -2.37
CA LYS A 141 21.91 -2.71 -1.73
C LYS A 141 21.47 -3.59 -0.56
N TRP A 142 22.16 -4.68 -0.33
CA TRP A 142 21.90 -5.59 0.78
C TRP A 142 22.30 -4.97 2.11
N LYS A 143 21.42 -5.12 3.13
CA LYS A 143 21.70 -4.74 4.52
C LYS A 143 21.56 -5.97 5.41
N SER A 144 22.51 -6.13 6.32
CA SER A 144 22.51 -7.22 7.29
C SER A 144 21.57 -6.96 8.47
N ARG A 145 21.46 -7.96 9.36
CA ARG A 145 20.72 -7.85 10.62
C ARG A 145 21.08 -6.58 11.39
N GLY A 146 20.09 -5.95 12.03
CA GLY A 146 20.28 -4.70 12.78
C GLY A 146 20.03 -3.42 11.98
N TYR A 147 19.84 -3.52 10.66
CA TYR A 147 19.37 -2.39 9.86
C TYR A 147 17.88 -2.10 10.16
N SER A 148 17.55 -0.82 10.38
CA SER A 148 16.14 -0.37 10.51
C SER A 148 15.58 -0.09 9.13
N PRO A 149 14.71 -0.95 8.60
CA PRO A 149 14.19 -0.77 7.24
C PRO A 149 13.15 0.35 7.18
N ALA A 150 13.19 1.11 6.08
CA ALA A 150 12.16 2.09 5.76
C ALA A 150 10.94 1.41 5.10
N PRO A 151 9.76 2.04 5.11
CA PRO A 151 8.60 1.56 4.37
C PRO A 151 8.94 1.29 2.89
N GLY A 152 8.44 0.16 2.37
CA GLY A 152 8.74 -0.31 1.02
C GLY A 152 10.02 -1.14 0.88
N THR A 153 10.83 -1.26 1.94
CA THR A 153 12.00 -2.15 1.95
C THR A 153 11.55 -3.61 1.90
N LEU A 154 12.28 -4.46 1.17
CA LEU A 154 12.08 -5.90 1.23
C LEU A 154 12.83 -6.49 2.41
N ILE A 155 12.15 -7.36 3.16
CA ILE A 155 12.77 -8.17 4.22
C ILE A 155 12.72 -9.63 3.81
N PHE A 156 13.85 -10.30 3.90
CA PHE A 156 13.99 -11.73 3.61
C PHE A 156 14.15 -12.48 4.94
N PHE A 157 13.43 -13.57 5.06
CA PHE A 157 13.34 -14.39 6.26
C PHE A 157 13.93 -15.77 5.99
N ASP A 158 14.84 -16.19 6.84
CA ASP A 158 15.35 -17.55 6.96
C ASP A 158 14.87 -18.05 8.35
N TRP A 159 13.76 -18.78 8.36
CA TRP A 159 13.10 -19.18 9.61
C TRP A 159 13.72 -20.41 10.25
N ASN A 160 14.32 -21.27 9.42
CA ASN A 160 14.93 -22.53 9.87
C ASN A 160 16.44 -22.39 10.12
N GLY A 161 17.07 -21.29 9.68
CA GLY A 161 18.49 -20.99 9.90
C GLY A 161 19.43 -21.80 9.02
N ASP A 162 18.97 -22.30 7.87
CA ASP A 162 19.78 -23.10 6.95
C ASP A 162 20.62 -22.28 5.96
N GLY A 163 20.46 -20.97 5.97
CA GLY A 163 21.17 -20.03 5.12
C GLY A 163 20.47 -19.74 3.78
N THR A 164 19.29 -20.33 3.55
CA THR A 164 18.41 -20.02 2.42
C THR A 164 17.20 -19.20 2.89
N SER A 165 16.59 -18.40 2.01
CA SER A 165 15.46 -17.58 2.41
C SER A 165 14.14 -18.27 2.13
N ASP A 166 13.35 -18.48 3.19
CA ASP A 166 12.01 -19.11 3.12
C ASP A 166 10.93 -18.13 2.66
N HIS A 167 11.12 -16.82 2.88
CA HIS A 167 10.08 -15.85 2.62
C HIS A 167 10.65 -14.45 2.35
N VAL A 168 9.87 -13.64 1.62
CA VAL A 168 10.10 -12.21 1.47
C VAL A 168 8.84 -11.44 1.80
N GLY A 169 9.00 -10.37 2.59
CA GLY A 169 7.94 -9.42 2.92
C GLY A 169 8.30 -8.00 2.46
N ILE A 170 7.30 -7.12 2.47
CA ILE A 170 7.44 -5.68 2.19
C ILE A 170 7.11 -4.92 3.46
N VAL A 171 8.01 -4.05 3.91
CA VAL A 171 7.80 -3.22 5.10
C VAL A 171 6.69 -2.21 4.86
N GLU A 172 5.70 -2.18 5.75
CA GLU A 172 4.62 -1.18 5.71
C GLU A 172 5.03 0.10 6.45
N LYS A 173 5.58 -0.05 7.67
CA LYS A 173 5.92 1.05 8.60
C LYS A 173 7.27 0.83 9.23
#